data_0981565d7ce4143d208387a2c8616912
#
_entry.id   0981565d7ce4143d208387a2c8616912
#
_cell.length_a   1.000
_cell.length_b   1.000
_cell.length_c   1.000
_cell.angle_alpha   90.00
_cell.angle_beta   90.00
_cell.angle_gamma   90.00
#
_symmetry.space_group_name_H-M   'P 1'
#
loop_
_entity.id
_entity.type
_entity.pdbx_description
1 polymer ?
#
loop_
_entity_poly.entity_id
_entity_poly.type
_entity_poly.pdbx_seq_one_letter_code
_entity_poly.pdbx_strand_id
1 'polypeptide(L)'
;WSSDVCSSDLKEDQEEFGDDRNSMLAEAEEAKAFDEKELISNDPMTVVLSEKGWIRAAKGHDVDVEGLQYREGDSYLSSSFARNSQNAVLLDNFGKAYTLPIHQLPSARGQGDPVSGKINAQSGATFPGVLAGSEETLAVLASNLGYGFVVKLGDLQTKNKSGKAALNAKNAKPITPKILSAVEENYIASITQEGKMLIIEAGELPILGKGKGNKIISIDKKKFESKEDQLMYLVTFKKGESIKLYSGKQHFVIKPND
;
A
#
# COMPACT_ATOMS: atom_id res chain seq x y z
N TRP A 1 55.36 40.98 -8.92
CA TRP A 1 54.17 41.73 -8.60
C TRP A 1 53.89 41.42 -7.12
N SER A 2 54.23 42.43 -6.29
CA SER A 2 54.12 42.30 -4.82
C SER A 2 52.63 42.49 -4.44
N SER A 3 52.08 41.59 -3.67
CA SER A 3 50.70 41.67 -3.13
C SER A 3 50.48 42.87 -2.21
N ASP A 4 51.56 43.52 -1.76
CA ASP A 4 51.50 44.62 -0.80
C ASP A 4 51.08 45.95 -1.42
N VAL A 5 51.30 46.12 -2.75
CA VAL A 5 50.92 47.36 -3.46
C VAL A 5 49.38 47.42 -3.62
N CYS A 6 48.71 46.29 -3.92
CA CYS A 6 47.26 46.27 -4.08
C CYS A 6 46.48 46.52 -2.77
N SER A 7 47.06 46.19 -1.61
CA SER A 7 46.37 46.37 -0.34
C SER A 7 46.43 47.77 0.22
N SER A 8 47.49 48.55 -0.13
CA SER A 8 47.58 49.99 0.22
C SER A 8 46.62 50.84 -0.62
N ASP A 9 46.60 50.60 -1.92
CA ASP A 9 45.72 51.32 -2.85
C ASP A 9 44.23 51.11 -2.52
N LEU A 10 43.83 49.86 -2.16
CA LEU A 10 42.45 49.57 -1.73
C LEU A 10 42.07 50.24 -0.44
N LYS A 11 43.01 50.49 0.49
CA LYS A 11 42.73 51.21 1.72
C LYS A 11 42.57 52.71 1.50
N GLU A 12 43.40 53.31 0.62
CA GLU A 12 43.28 54.72 0.22
C GLU A 12 41.95 54.95 -0.52
N ASP A 13 41.58 54.06 -1.45
CA ASP A 13 40.31 54.11 -2.17
C ASP A 13 39.10 53.96 -1.18
N GLN A 14 39.24 53.14 -0.16
CA GLN A 14 38.19 52.97 0.86
C GLN A 14 38.02 54.22 1.71
N GLU A 15 39.12 54.94 2.04
CA GLU A 15 39.07 56.19 2.82
C GLU A 15 38.54 57.36 1.99
N GLU A 16 38.82 57.40 0.66
CA GLU A 16 38.41 58.49 -0.22
C GLU A 16 37.00 58.30 -0.81
N PHE A 17 36.57 57.04 -1.11
CA PHE A 17 35.32 56.75 -1.76
C PHE A 17 34.39 55.85 -0.97
N GLY A 18 34.81 55.42 0.25
CA GLY A 18 33.98 54.56 1.08
C GLY A 18 32.80 55.34 1.69
N ASP A 19 31.59 54.86 1.50
CA ASP A 19 30.45 55.37 2.23
C ASP A 19 29.99 54.37 3.27
N ASP A 20 29.25 54.83 4.28
CA ASP A 20 28.67 53.96 5.29
C ASP A 20 27.65 53.03 4.65
N ARG A 21 27.88 51.73 4.79
CA ARG A 21 26.97 50.72 4.25
C ARG A 21 25.56 50.87 4.86
N ASN A 22 24.63 51.32 4.03
CA ASN A 22 23.22 51.36 4.36
C ASN A 22 22.51 50.00 4.24
N SER A 23 23.22 48.95 3.85
CA SER A 23 22.65 47.58 3.77
C SER A 23 22.79 46.91 5.14
N MET A 24 21.67 46.70 5.82
CA MET A 24 21.66 45.76 6.95
C MET A 24 21.97 44.36 6.47
N LEU A 25 22.91 43.68 7.10
CA LEU A 25 23.06 42.22 6.98
C LEU A 25 21.81 41.60 7.66
N ALA A 26 20.77 41.32 6.88
CA ALA A 26 19.71 40.48 7.34
C ALA A 26 20.25 39.04 7.27
N GLU A 27 20.34 38.37 8.44
CA GLU A 27 20.43 36.92 8.42
C GLU A 27 19.16 36.39 7.71
N ALA A 28 19.34 35.95 6.48
CA ALA A 28 18.26 35.23 5.79
C ALA A 28 17.95 34.00 6.62
N GLU A 29 16.73 33.89 7.15
CA GLU A 29 16.27 32.62 7.69
C GLU A 29 16.55 31.55 6.65
N GLU A 30 17.18 30.45 7.08
CA GLU A 30 17.41 29.30 6.20
C GLU A 30 16.08 28.95 5.51
N ALA A 31 16.07 29.01 4.19
CA ALA A 31 14.91 28.64 3.41
C ALA A 31 14.50 27.24 3.85
N LYS A 32 13.34 27.12 4.53
CA LYS A 32 12.76 25.84 4.89
C LYS A 32 12.65 25.05 3.59
N ALA A 33 13.38 23.96 3.49
CA ALA A 33 13.23 23.02 2.40
C ALA A 33 11.74 22.64 2.34
N PHE A 34 11.04 23.08 1.31
CA PHE A 34 9.65 22.67 1.09
C PHE A 34 9.63 21.15 0.99
N ASP A 35 8.89 20.48 1.88
CA ASP A 35 8.66 19.06 1.72
C ASP A 35 7.83 18.90 0.44
N GLU A 36 8.37 18.17 -0.54
CA GLU A 36 7.66 17.90 -1.82
C GLU A 36 6.24 17.36 -1.58
N LYS A 37 6.00 16.76 -0.42
CA LYS A 37 4.69 16.26 0.00
C LYS A 37 3.67 17.39 0.24
N GLU A 38 4.10 18.60 0.64
CA GLU A 38 3.21 19.74 0.88
C GLU A 38 2.65 20.32 -0.44
N LEU A 39 3.33 20.09 -1.56
CA LEU A 39 2.91 20.52 -2.89
C LEU A 39 1.95 19.54 -3.58
N ILE A 40 1.82 18.32 -3.04
CA ILE A 40 0.93 17.29 -3.61
C ILE A 40 -0.50 17.53 -3.14
N SER A 41 -1.43 17.61 -4.09
CA SER A 41 -2.86 17.72 -3.75
C SER A 41 -3.31 16.55 -2.87
N ASN A 42 -4.19 16.82 -1.90
CA ASN A 42 -4.72 15.79 -1.00
C ASN A 42 -6.10 15.26 -1.47
N ASP A 43 -6.30 15.19 -2.78
CA ASP A 43 -7.55 14.71 -3.39
C ASP A 43 -7.82 13.24 -3.04
N PRO A 44 -9.11 12.84 -2.89
CA PRO A 44 -9.48 11.44 -2.74
C PRO A 44 -9.17 10.68 -4.04
N MET A 45 -8.58 9.50 -3.90
CA MET A 45 -8.15 8.64 -5.00
C MET A 45 -8.55 7.18 -4.74
N THR A 46 -8.89 6.48 -5.81
CA THR A 46 -9.07 5.02 -5.80
C THR A 46 -7.96 4.39 -6.63
N VAL A 47 -7.11 3.63 -5.97
CA VAL A 47 -6.07 2.84 -6.65
C VAL A 47 -6.69 1.54 -7.13
N VAL A 48 -6.49 1.22 -8.41
CA VAL A 48 -7.05 0.03 -9.07
C VAL A 48 -5.93 -0.82 -9.62
N LEU A 49 -5.98 -2.11 -9.33
CA LEU A 49 -5.06 -3.13 -9.83
C LEU A 49 -5.85 -4.15 -10.65
N SER A 50 -5.34 -4.51 -11.84
CA SER A 50 -5.90 -5.54 -12.70
C SER A 50 -5.27 -6.91 -12.45
N GLU A 51 -5.90 -7.98 -12.95
CA GLU A 51 -5.40 -9.36 -12.84
C GLU A 51 -4.03 -9.56 -13.49
N LYS A 52 -3.75 -8.86 -14.59
CA LYS A 52 -2.44 -8.91 -15.26
C LYS A 52 -1.39 -7.95 -14.67
N GLY A 53 -1.71 -7.32 -13.52
CA GLY A 53 -0.77 -6.46 -12.80
C GLY A 53 -0.59 -5.07 -13.41
N TRP A 54 -1.66 -4.48 -13.98
CA TRP A 54 -1.70 -3.09 -14.39
C TRP A 54 -2.30 -2.24 -13.28
N ILE A 55 -1.61 -1.13 -12.94
CA ILE A 55 -2.01 -0.23 -11.86
C ILE A 55 -2.34 1.16 -12.39
N ARG A 56 -3.36 1.77 -11.81
CA ARG A 56 -3.82 3.14 -12.11
C ARG A 56 -4.52 3.75 -10.92
N ALA A 57 -4.70 5.07 -10.95
CA ALA A 57 -5.42 5.80 -9.90
C ALA A 57 -6.58 6.60 -10.51
N ALA A 58 -7.77 6.38 -9.99
CA ALA A 58 -8.97 7.12 -10.33
C ALA A 58 -9.21 8.24 -9.31
N LYS A 59 -9.73 9.40 -9.74
CA LYS A 59 -10.08 10.50 -8.86
C LYS A 59 -11.44 10.23 -8.21
N GLY A 60 -11.52 10.39 -6.89
CA GLY A 60 -12.71 10.11 -6.09
C GLY A 60 -12.77 8.68 -5.55
N HIS A 61 -13.76 8.42 -4.68
CA HIS A 61 -14.04 7.11 -4.11
C HIS A 61 -15.29 6.45 -4.71
N ASP A 62 -16.13 7.23 -5.40
CA ASP A 62 -17.37 6.75 -6.05
C ASP A 62 -17.10 6.33 -7.50
N VAL A 63 -16.11 5.45 -7.69
CA VAL A 63 -15.69 4.98 -9.02
C VAL A 63 -16.19 3.58 -9.24
N ASP A 64 -16.90 3.35 -10.35
CA ASP A 64 -17.21 2.00 -10.82
C ASP A 64 -15.94 1.35 -11.37
N VAL A 65 -15.21 0.66 -10.47
CA VAL A 65 -13.91 0.05 -10.79
C VAL A 65 -14.03 -1.14 -11.73
N GLU A 66 -15.15 -1.85 -11.73
CA GLU A 66 -15.41 -2.99 -12.61
C GLU A 66 -15.78 -2.54 -14.03
N GLY A 67 -16.50 -1.43 -14.16
CA GLY A 67 -16.87 -0.80 -15.43
C GLY A 67 -15.75 -0.01 -16.11
N LEU A 68 -14.57 0.11 -15.49
CA LEU A 68 -13.42 0.76 -16.12
C LEU A 68 -12.93 -0.06 -17.34
N GLN A 69 -12.37 0.62 -18.33
CA GLN A 69 -11.80 -0.03 -19.49
C GLN A 69 -10.49 -0.77 -19.15
N TYR A 70 -10.46 -2.08 -19.29
CA TYR A 70 -9.30 -2.94 -19.16
C TYR A 70 -8.73 -3.35 -20.51
N ARG A 71 -7.51 -3.85 -20.53
CA ARG A 71 -6.91 -4.44 -21.73
C ARG A 71 -7.62 -5.73 -22.13
N GLU A 72 -7.50 -6.09 -23.38
CA GLU A 72 -8.06 -7.36 -23.88
C GLU A 72 -7.54 -8.56 -23.05
N GLY A 73 -8.49 -9.33 -22.54
CA GLY A 73 -8.21 -10.48 -21.68
C GLY A 73 -7.65 -10.13 -20.30
N ASP A 74 -7.83 -8.89 -19.83
CA ASP A 74 -7.54 -8.44 -18.45
C ASP A 74 -8.84 -8.00 -17.78
N SER A 75 -8.87 -8.03 -16.45
CA SER A 75 -10.04 -7.68 -15.66
C SER A 75 -9.65 -7.04 -14.32
N TYR A 76 -10.66 -6.51 -13.64
CA TYR A 76 -10.50 -5.99 -12.28
C TYR A 76 -10.05 -7.09 -11.32
N LEU A 77 -9.05 -6.79 -10.50
CA LEU A 77 -8.59 -7.68 -9.42
C LEU A 77 -8.87 -7.08 -8.03
N SER A 78 -8.44 -5.85 -7.80
CA SER A 78 -8.48 -5.25 -6.47
C SER A 78 -8.42 -3.74 -6.56
N SER A 79 -9.05 -3.07 -5.59
CA SER A 79 -8.94 -1.62 -5.42
C SER A 79 -8.79 -1.25 -3.96
N SER A 80 -8.27 -0.06 -3.72
CA SER A 80 -8.13 0.51 -2.38
C SER A 80 -8.29 2.02 -2.41
N PHE A 81 -8.99 2.56 -1.40
CA PHE A 81 -9.26 3.98 -1.25
C PHE A 81 -8.11 4.67 -0.51
N ALA A 82 -7.73 5.82 -0.98
CA ALA A 82 -6.66 6.61 -0.40
C ALA A 82 -6.76 8.09 -0.79
N ARG A 83 -5.71 8.84 -0.51
CA ARG A 83 -5.50 10.21 -0.97
C ARG A 83 -4.28 10.29 -1.86
N ASN A 84 -4.25 11.29 -2.75
CA ASN A 84 -3.17 11.47 -3.72
C ASN A 84 -1.77 11.64 -3.06
N SER A 85 -1.71 12.19 -1.85
CA SER A 85 -0.48 12.36 -1.06
C SER A 85 0.01 11.08 -0.37
N GLN A 86 -0.76 9.99 -0.42
CA GLN A 86 -0.47 8.71 0.23
C GLN A 86 0.24 7.73 -0.71
N ASN A 87 0.56 6.55 -0.17
CA ASN A 87 1.22 5.49 -0.90
C ASN A 87 0.30 4.29 -1.11
N ALA A 88 0.44 3.66 -2.27
CA ALA A 88 -0.07 2.33 -2.54
C ALA A 88 0.99 1.28 -2.18
N VAL A 89 0.56 0.20 -1.55
CA VAL A 89 1.40 -0.95 -1.18
C VAL A 89 0.90 -2.18 -1.93
N LEU A 90 1.79 -2.81 -2.66
CA LEU A 90 1.54 -4.06 -3.38
C LEU A 90 2.25 -5.21 -2.65
N LEU A 91 1.56 -6.32 -2.48
CA LEU A 91 2.15 -7.56 -1.97
C LEU A 91 2.33 -8.52 -3.14
N ASP A 92 3.52 -9.12 -3.30
CA ASP A 92 3.72 -10.14 -4.33
C ASP A 92 3.43 -11.56 -3.81
N ASN A 93 3.37 -12.52 -4.73
CA ASN A 93 3.16 -13.94 -4.42
C ASN A 93 4.31 -14.59 -3.63
N PHE A 94 5.43 -13.90 -3.44
CA PHE A 94 6.56 -14.34 -2.61
C PHE A 94 6.52 -13.73 -1.19
N GLY A 95 5.55 -12.86 -0.91
CA GLY A 95 5.38 -12.20 0.38
C GLY A 95 6.22 -10.95 0.58
N LYS A 96 6.70 -10.31 -0.49
CA LYS A 96 7.36 -9.01 -0.45
C LYS A 96 6.36 -7.89 -0.67
N ALA A 97 6.53 -6.78 0.04
CA ALA A 97 5.78 -5.56 -0.12
C ALA A 97 6.59 -4.52 -0.92
N TYR A 98 5.91 -3.82 -1.81
CA TYR A 98 6.43 -2.75 -2.66
C TYR A 98 5.59 -1.50 -2.48
N THR A 99 6.20 -0.34 -2.55
CA THR A 99 5.52 0.95 -2.36
C THR A 99 5.58 1.78 -3.62
N LEU A 100 4.43 2.34 -4.00
CA LEU A 100 4.31 3.28 -5.10
C LEU A 100 3.57 4.53 -4.61
N PRO A 101 4.12 5.76 -4.78
CA PRO A 101 3.41 6.99 -4.49
C PRO A 101 2.19 7.13 -5.41
N ILE A 102 1.01 7.43 -4.85
CA ILE A 102 -0.24 7.48 -5.62
C ILE A 102 -0.22 8.59 -6.67
N HIS A 103 0.36 9.74 -6.36
CA HIS A 103 0.49 10.87 -7.30
C HIS A 103 1.33 10.55 -8.55
N GLN A 104 2.15 9.48 -8.53
CA GLN A 104 2.94 9.02 -9.67
C GLN A 104 2.25 7.90 -10.47
N LEU A 105 1.05 7.49 -10.06
CA LEU A 105 0.29 6.50 -10.80
C LEU A 105 -0.43 7.13 -12.00
N PRO A 106 -0.56 6.40 -13.12
CA PRO A 106 -1.31 6.88 -14.27
C PRO A 106 -2.79 7.06 -13.93
N SER A 107 -3.42 8.01 -14.61
CA SER A 107 -4.86 8.25 -14.47
C SER A 107 -5.69 7.05 -14.97
N ALA A 108 -6.81 6.79 -14.32
CA ALA A 108 -7.76 5.75 -14.72
C ALA A 108 -8.53 6.04 -16.03
N ARG A 109 -8.30 7.21 -16.66
CA ARG A 109 -8.76 7.47 -18.04
C ARG A 109 -8.08 6.57 -19.07
N GLY A 110 -6.84 6.13 -18.76
CA GLY A 110 -6.09 5.15 -19.53
C GLY A 110 -6.19 3.75 -18.94
N GLN A 111 -5.50 2.80 -19.56
CA GLN A 111 -5.46 1.39 -19.14
C GLN A 111 -4.50 1.13 -17.97
N GLY A 112 -3.76 2.14 -17.51
CA GLY A 112 -2.75 2.04 -16.46
C GLY A 112 -1.36 1.70 -16.99
N ASP A 113 -0.44 1.45 -16.05
CA ASP A 113 0.95 1.02 -16.30
C ASP A 113 1.20 -0.35 -15.66
N PRO A 114 2.08 -1.17 -16.27
CA PRO A 114 2.46 -2.42 -15.64
C PRO A 114 3.26 -2.16 -14.37
N VAL A 115 2.89 -2.82 -13.27
CA VAL A 115 3.60 -2.75 -11.98
C VAL A 115 5.09 -3.10 -12.15
N SER A 116 5.40 -4.10 -12.98
CA SER A 116 6.77 -4.54 -13.27
C SER A 116 7.68 -3.45 -13.86
N GLY A 117 7.11 -2.43 -14.49
CA GLY A 117 7.86 -1.28 -14.99
C GLY A 117 8.19 -0.23 -13.92
N LYS A 118 7.53 -0.28 -12.77
CA LYS A 118 7.70 0.71 -11.69
C LYS A 118 8.53 0.19 -10.51
N ILE A 119 8.60 -1.13 -10.36
CA ILE A 119 9.32 -1.82 -9.26
C ILE A 119 10.24 -2.91 -9.79
N ASN A 120 11.22 -3.30 -8.97
CA ASN A 120 12.16 -4.39 -9.29
C ASN A 120 11.68 -5.68 -8.63
N ALA A 121 10.52 -6.19 -9.08
CA ALA A 121 10.00 -7.46 -8.60
C ALA A 121 10.81 -8.65 -9.16
N GLN A 122 10.81 -9.76 -8.41
CA GLN A 122 11.41 -11.01 -8.85
C GLN A 122 10.67 -11.54 -10.09
N SER A 123 11.38 -12.24 -10.98
CA SER A 123 10.76 -12.90 -12.14
C SER A 123 9.64 -13.84 -11.71
N GLY A 124 8.50 -13.78 -12.37
CA GLY A 124 7.30 -14.53 -12.01
C GLY A 124 6.50 -13.96 -10.83
N ALA A 125 6.80 -12.73 -10.41
CA ALA A 125 6.00 -12.05 -9.41
C ALA A 125 4.59 -11.75 -9.94
N THR A 126 3.57 -12.09 -9.15
CA THR A 126 2.17 -11.73 -9.34
C THR A 126 1.67 -11.01 -8.09
N PHE A 127 0.70 -10.15 -8.23
CA PHE A 127 0.21 -9.30 -7.14
C PHE A 127 -1.23 -9.66 -6.81
N PRO A 128 -1.50 -10.32 -5.68
CA PRO A 128 -2.86 -10.73 -5.30
C PRO A 128 -3.76 -9.56 -4.91
N GLY A 129 -3.23 -8.36 -4.73
CA GLY A 129 -4.03 -7.18 -4.42
C GLY A 129 -3.19 -5.95 -4.12
N VAL A 130 -3.88 -4.81 -3.97
CA VAL A 130 -3.32 -3.52 -3.61
C VAL A 130 -3.94 -3.01 -2.32
N LEU A 131 -3.13 -2.42 -1.46
CA LEU A 131 -3.52 -1.68 -0.27
C LEU A 131 -3.12 -0.22 -0.46
N ALA A 132 -3.93 0.71 0.02
CA ALA A 132 -3.59 2.12 0.01
C ALA A 132 -4.22 2.82 1.22
N GLY A 133 -3.58 3.88 1.70
CA GLY A 133 -4.04 4.61 2.88
C GLY A 133 -2.92 5.34 3.60
N SER A 134 -3.21 5.82 4.81
CA SER A 134 -2.23 6.41 5.71
C SER A 134 -1.27 5.34 6.27
N GLU A 135 -0.17 5.76 6.87
CA GLU A 135 0.78 4.85 7.52
C GLU A 135 0.14 4.08 8.69
N GLU A 136 -0.85 4.69 9.38
CA GLU A 136 -1.57 4.07 10.49
C GLU A 136 -2.71 3.14 10.04
N THR A 137 -3.05 3.12 8.76
CA THR A 137 -4.10 2.24 8.23
C THR A 137 -3.71 0.79 8.48
N LEU A 138 -4.65 0.02 9.05
CA LEU A 138 -4.46 -1.39 9.35
C LEU A 138 -4.88 -2.26 8.15
N ALA A 139 -4.19 -3.35 7.97
CA ALA A 139 -4.53 -4.36 6.97
C ALA A 139 -4.28 -5.77 7.51
N VAL A 140 -5.01 -6.74 6.97
CA VAL A 140 -4.79 -8.16 7.24
C VAL A 140 -4.00 -8.76 6.09
N LEU A 141 -2.86 -9.35 6.39
CA LEU A 141 -2.09 -10.18 5.48
C LEU A 141 -2.27 -11.65 5.87
N ALA A 142 -2.58 -12.49 4.90
CA ALA A 142 -2.71 -13.91 5.12
C ALA A 142 -2.16 -14.74 3.97
N SER A 143 -1.80 -15.98 4.27
CA SER A 143 -1.38 -16.97 3.31
C SER A 143 -2.47 -18.00 3.04
N ASN A 144 -2.44 -18.62 1.88
CA ASN A 144 -3.39 -19.67 1.52
C ASN A 144 -3.28 -20.95 2.39
N LEU A 145 -2.27 -21.03 3.28
CA LEU A 145 -2.18 -22.07 4.33
C LEU A 145 -2.96 -21.70 5.61
N GLY A 146 -3.70 -20.58 5.61
CA GLY A 146 -4.54 -20.17 6.73
C GLY A 146 -3.82 -19.50 7.90
N TYR A 147 -2.65 -18.91 7.67
CA TYR A 147 -1.92 -18.09 8.65
C TYR A 147 -1.95 -16.62 8.23
N GLY A 148 -2.03 -15.72 9.20
CA GLY A 148 -1.99 -14.30 8.94
C GLY A 148 -1.85 -13.45 10.19
N PHE A 149 -1.79 -12.15 10.00
CA PHE A 149 -1.60 -11.14 11.03
C PHE A 149 -2.13 -9.78 10.56
N VAL A 150 -2.33 -8.90 11.49
CA VAL A 150 -2.64 -7.49 11.23
C VAL A 150 -1.33 -6.72 11.11
N VAL A 151 -1.28 -5.76 10.18
CA VAL A 151 -0.11 -4.93 9.94
C VAL A 151 -0.53 -3.47 9.73
N LYS A 152 0.30 -2.52 10.15
CA LYS A 152 0.19 -1.11 9.75
C LYS A 152 0.78 -0.93 8.36
N LEU A 153 0.12 -0.14 7.49
CA LEU A 153 0.65 0.12 6.15
C LEU A 153 2.04 0.78 6.19
N GLY A 154 2.31 1.63 7.17
CA GLY A 154 3.64 2.22 7.38
C GLY A 154 4.74 1.18 7.53
N ASP A 155 4.46 0.06 8.23
CA ASP A 155 5.39 -1.05 8.37
C ASP A 155 5.66 -1.81 7.06
N LEU A 156 4.79 -1.70 6.07
CA LEU A 156 4.96 -2.31 4.75
C LEU A 156 5.67 -1.36 3.76
N GLN A 157 5.66 -0.06 4.03
CA GLN A 157 6.25 0.92 3.13
C GLN A 157 7.77 0.82 3.08
N THR A 158 8.32 1.02 1.88
CA THR A 158 9.76 1.01 1.63
C THR A 158 10.10 1.90 0.44
N LYS A 159 11.23 2.61 0.53
CA LYS A 159 11.80 3.37 -0.60
C LYS A 159 12.54 2.47 -1.60
N ASN A 160 12.83 1.22 -1.21
CA ASN A 160 13.55 0.30 -2.06
C ASN A 160 12.63 -0.33 -3.11
N LYS A 161 12.93 -0.10 -4.39
CA LYS A 161 12.18 -0.69 -5.52
C LYS A 161 12.21 -2.22 -5.57
N SER A 162 13.18 -2.87 -4.90
CA SER A 162 13.25 -4.33 -4.77
C SER A 162 12.33 -4.89 -3.67
N GLY A 163 11.54 -4.01 -3.03
CA GLY A 163 10.60 -4.35 -1.98
C GLY A 163 11.27 -4.80 -0.68
N LYS A 164 10.46 -5.11 0.31
CA LYS A 164 10.90 -5.71 1.58
C LYS A 164 10.04 -6.90 1.95
N ALA A 165 10.61 -7.84 2.71
CA ALA A 165 9.87 -8.99 3.20
C ALA A 165 8.76 -8.53 4.17
N ALA A 166 7.53 -8.96 3.92
CA ALA A 166 6.36 -8.69 4.74
C ALA A 166 5.74 -9.99 5.27
N LEU A 167 5.25 -10.85 4.39
CA LEU A 167 4.63 -12.12 4.77
C LEU A 167 5.58 -13.29 4.53
N ASN A 168 5.92 -14.03 5.59
CA ASN A 168 6.71 -15.25 5.49
C ASN A 168 5.79 -16.44 5.20
N ALA A 169 5.48 -16.67 3.95
CA ALA A 169 4.56 -17.72 3.53
C ALA A 169 5.25 -19.10 3.31
N LYS A 170 6.59 -19.19 3.30
CA LYS A 170 7.37 -20.41 2.99
C LYS A 170 6.84 -21.11 1.73
N ASN A 171 6.14 -22.25 1.89
CA ASN A 171 5.56 -23.05 0.79
C ASN A 171 4.12 -22.63 0.43
N ALA A 172 3.61 -21.56 1.02
CA ALA A 172 2.30 -21.00 0.77
C ALA A 172 2.40 -19.71 -0.06
N LYS A 173 1.28 -19.21 -0.53
CA LYS A 173 1.19 -17.93 -1.27
C LYS A 173 0.35 -16.94 -0.49
N PRO A 174 0.67 -15.65 -0.52
CA PRO A 174 -0.22 -14.61 -0.05
C PRO A 174 -1.55 -14.65 -0.80
N ILE A 175 -2.64 -14.43 -0.07
CA ILE A 175 -3.96 -14.17 -0.65
C ILE A 175 -4.21 -12.66 -0.69
N THR A 176 -5.29 -12.24 -1.33
CA THR A 176 -5.66 -10.83 -1.45
C THR A 176 -5.73 -10.17 -0.06
N PRO A 177 -4.87 -9.18 0.21
CA PRO A 177 -4.87 -8.50 1.50
C PRO A 177 -6.13 -7.62 1.64
N LYS A 178 -6.55 -7.36 2.88
CA LYS A 178 -7.76 -6.57 3.17
C LYS A 178 -7.45 -5.45 4.16
N ILE A 179 -8.00 -4.28 3.88
CA ILE A 179 -7.99 -3.15 4.83
C ILE A 179 -8.87 -3.49 6.03
N LEU A 180 -8.44 -3.04 7.20
CA LEU A 180 -9.15 -3.17 8.46
C LEU A 180 -9.38 -1.77 9.04
N SER A 181 -10.61 -1.42 9.37
CA SER A 181 -10.92 -0.08 9.90
C SER A 181 -10.44 0.09 11.34
N ALA A 182 -10.62 -0.93 12.18
CA ALA A 182 -10.12 -1.00 13.55
C ALA A 182 -10.04 -2.46 14.00
N VAL A 183 -9.14 -2.79 14.92
CA VAL A 183 -8.97 -4.18 15.39
C VAL A 183 -10.14 -4.63 16.26
N GLU A 184 -10.60 -3.77 17.18
CA GLU A 184 -11.64 -4.11 18.15
C GLU A 184 -13.06 -4.15 17.56
N GLU A 185 -13.26 -3.49 16.41
CA GLU A 185 -14.58 -3.31 15.79
C GLU A 185 -14.84 -4.26 14.63
N ASN A 186 -13.88 -5.10 14.26
CA ASN A 186 -13.98 -5.91 13.06
C ASN A 186 -13.89 -7.41 13.36
N TYR A 187 -14.58 -8.14 12.51
CA TYR A 187 -14.43 -9.58 12.33
C TYR A 187 -13.68 -9.88 11.04
N ILE A 188 -13.08 -11.04 11.00
CA ILE A 188 -12.40 -11.61 9.84
C ILE A 188 -13.07 -12.94 9.51
N ALA A 189 -13.75 -13.02 8.37
CA ALA A 189 -14.25 -14.28 7.84
C ALA A 189 -13.23 -14.88 6.88
N SER A 190 -12.90 -16.14 7.08
CA SER A 190 -12.00 -16.94 6.26
C SER A 190 -12.74 -18.11 5.66
N ILE A 191 -12.58 -18.34 4.36
CA ILE A 191 -13.29 -19.39 3.62
C ILE A 191 -12.27 -20.23 2.86
N THR A 192 -12.32 -21.56 3.07
CA THR A 192 -11.44 -22.50 2.37
C THR A 192 -12.07 -23.01 1.08
N GLN A 193 -11.24 -23.67 0.27
CA GLN A 193 -11.65 -24.28 -1.00
C GLN A 193 -12.72 -25.39 -0.80
N GLU A 194 -12.65 -26.14 0.31
CA GLU A 194 -13.68 -27.12 0.69
C GLU A 194 -14.98 -26.48 1.20
N GLY A 195 -15.05 -25.15 1.30
CA GLY A 195 -16.23 -24.43 1.80
C GLY A 195 -16.32 -24.32 3.31
N LYS A 196 -15.27 -24.65 4.04
CA LYS A 196 -15.21 -24.37 5.49
C LYS A 196 -15.08 -22.88 5.70
N MET A 197 -15.89 -22.34 6.62
CA MET A 197 -15.81 -20.94 7.01
C MET A 197 -15.54 -20.85 8.51
N LEU A 198 -14.69 -19.87 8.88
CA LEU A 198 -14.46 -19.49 10.27
C LEU A 198 -14.45 -17.97 10.37
N ILE A 199 -15.15 -17.45 11.35
CA ILE A 199 -15.17 -16.04 11.71
C ILE A 199 -14.46 -15.89 13.04
N ILE A 200 -13.50 -14.99 13.10
CA ILE A 200 -12.74 -14.64 14.29
C ILE A 200 -12.80 -13.14 14.54
N GLU A 201 -12.56 -12.68 15.75
CA GLU A 201 -12.31 -11.27 16.02
C GLU A 201 -10.95 -10.85 15.46
N ALA A 202 -10.87 -9.68 14.85
CA ALA A 202 -9.59 -9.21 14.32
C ALA A 202 -8.54 -9.03 15.42
N GLY A 203 -8.97 -8.78 16.68
CA GLY A 203 -8.12 -8.70 17.85
C GLY A 203 -7.40 -10.00 18.25
N GLU A 204 -7.85 -11.15 17.76
CA GLU A 204 -7.17 -12.43 17.98
C GLU A 204 -5.86 -12.55 17.16
N LEU A 205 -5.70 -11.70 16.14
CA LEU A 205 -4.48 -11.69 15.33
C LEU A 205 -3.45 -10.72 15.91
N PRO A 206 -2.17 -11.11 15.94
CA PRO A 206 -1.10 -10.22 16.37
C PRO A 206 -0.90 -9.09 15.36
N ILE A 207 -0.53 -7.90 15.85
CA ILE A 207 -0.08 -6.79 15.02
C ILE A 207 1.43 -6.94 14.82
N LEU A 208 1.86 -7.19 13.58
CA LEU A 208 3.26 -7.45 13.22
C LEU A 208 3.65 -6.63 12.00
N GLY A 209 4.87 -6.08 11.98
CA GLY A 209 5.43 -5.44 10.79
C GLY A 209 5.88 -6.44 9.71
N LYS A 210 6.14 -7.70 10.08
CA LYS A 210 6.51 -8.81 9.19
C LYS A 210 6.37 -10.15 9.91
N GLY A 211 6.14 -11.22 9.16
CA GLY A 211 6.16 -12.57 9.77
C GLY A 211 5.22 -13.56 9.09
N LYS A 212 4.94 -14.64 9.76
CA LYS A 212 3.97 -15.66 9.35
C LYS A 212 2.58 -15.38 9.94
N GLY A 213 2.54 -14.79 11.15
CA GLY A 213 1.33 -14.59 11.93
C GLY A 213 0.81 -15.85 12.61
N ASN A 214 -0.42 -15.75 13.14
CA ASN A 214 -1.14 -16.82 13.79
C ASN A 214 -2.04 -17.58 12.82
N LYS A 215 -2.51 -18.73 13.23
CA LYS A 215 -3.45 -19.53 12.46
C LYS A 215 -4.84 -18.87 12.51
N ILE A 216 -5.37 -18.48 11.35
CA ILE A 216 -6.72 -17.95 11.16
C ILE A 216 -7.71 -19.11 11.03
N ILE A 217 -7.40 -20.08 10.20
CA ILE A 217 -8.21 -21.28 9.97
C ILE A 217 -7.30 -22.51 9.85
N SER A 218 -7.78 -23.66 10.34
CA SER A 218 -7.01 -24.90 10.27
C SER A 218 -7.24 -25.60 8.94
N ILE A 219 -6.14 -25.77 8.19
CA ILE A 219 -6.11 -26.50 6.93
C ILE A 219 -5.22 -27.74 7.14
N ASP A 220 -5.70 -28.91 6.73
CA ASP A 220 -4.91 -30.13 6.79
C ASP A 220 -3.71 -30.04 5.86
N LYS A 221 -2.53 -30.39 6.38
CA LYS A 221 -1.27 -30.26 5.62
C LYS A 221 -1.25 -31.15 4.37
N LYS A 222 -1.80 -32.37 4.44
CA LYS A 222 -1.84 -33.29 3.30
C LYS A 222 -2.77 -32.76 2.21
N LYS A 223 -3.96 -32.24 2.59
CA LYS A 223 -4.90 -31.62 1.67
C LYS A 223 -4.34 -30.34 1.03
N PHE A 224 -3.54 -29.58 1.79
CA PHE A 224 -2.86 -28.41 1.25
C PHE A 224 -1.79 -28.81 0.21
N GLU A 225 -0.98 -29.83 0.51
CA GLU A 225 0.05 -30.32 -0.40
C GLU A 225 -0.55 -30.95 -1.67
N SER A 226 -1.69 -31.66 -1.56
CA SER A 226 -2.46 -32.21 -2.69
C SER A 226 -3.28 -31.15 -3.43
N LYS A 227 -3.34 -29.90 -2.94
CA LYS A 227 -4.16 -28.79 -3.45
C LYS A 227 -5.68 -29.05 -3.40
N GLU A 228 -6.12 -29.90 -2.50
CA GLU A 228 -7.54 -30.18 -2.26
C GLU A 228 -8.19 -29.10 -1.39
N ASP A 229 -7.46 -28.57 -0.41
CA ASP A 229 -7.94 -27.51 0.47
C ASP A 229 -6.88 -26.43 0.69
N GLN A 230 -7.32 -25.17 0.66
CA GLN A 230 -6.52 -23.98 0.92
C GLN A 230 -7.43 -22.81 1.28
N LEU A 231 -6.90 -21.80 1.96
CA LEU A 231 -7.63 -20.56 2.19
C LEU A 231 -7.78 -19.80 0.87
N MET A 232 -9.03 -19.58 0.46
CA MET A 232 -9.37 -18.91 -0.81
C MET A 232 -9.75 -17.46 -0.61
N TYR A 233 -10.59 -17.19 0.39
CA TYR A 233 -11.13 -15.84 0.62
C TYR A 233 -10.94 -15.42 2.06
N LEU A 234 -10.64 -14.14 2.21
CA LEU A 234 -10.61 -13.44 3.47
C LEU A 234 -11.39 -12.14 3.32
N VAL A 235 -12.34 -11.92 4.20
CA VAL A 235 -13.22 -10.74 4.21
C VAL A 235 -13.18 -10.11 5.59
N THR A 236 -13.03 -8.79 5.63
CA THR A 236 -13.13 -8.00 6.86
C THR A 236 -14.47 -7.26 6.89
N PHE A 237 -15.14 -7.23 8.02
CA PHE A 237 -16.43 -6.56 8.21
C PHE A 237 -16.58 -6.09 9.65
N LYS A 238 -17.40 -5.07 9.85
CA LYS A 238 -17.62 -4.50 11.18
C LYS A 238 -18.53 -5.37 12.02
N LYS A 239 -18.33 -5.33 13.34
CA LYS A 239 -19.29 -5.91 14.30
C LYS A 239 -20.68 -5.30 14.06
N GLY A 240 -21.70 -6.15 13.92
CA GLY A 240 -23.07 -5.73 13.60
C GLY A 240 -23.42 -5.70 12.09
N GLU A 241 -22.46 -5.85 11.21
CA GLU A 241 -22.73 -6.01 9.77
C GLU A 241 -23.04 -7.46 9.40
N SER A 242 -23.86 -7.65 8.36
CA SER A 242 -24.17 -8.96 7.80
C SER A 242 -23.29 -9.24 6.60
N ILE A 243 -22.84 -10.50 6.46
CA ILE A 243 -22.09 -10.94 5.27
C ILE A 243 -23.04 -11.68 4.35
N LYS A 244 -22.98 -11.37 3.06
CA LYS A 244 -23.63 -12.14 1.99
C LYS A 244 -22.58 -12.98 1.26
N LEU A 245 -22.78 -14.28 1.26
CA LEU A 245 -21.97 -15.24 0.54
C LEU A 245 -22.74 -15.74 -0.68
N TYR A 246 -22.12 -15.67 -1.84
CA TYR A 246 -22.70 -16.15 -3.09
C TYR A 246 -22.01 -17.46 -3.51
N SER A 247 -22.81 -18.50 -3.79
CA SER A 247 -22.34 -19.75 -4.37
C SER A 247 -23.19 -20.08 -5.59
N GLY A 248 -22.68 -19.75 -6.76
CA GLY A 248 -23.44 -19.84 -8.00
C GLY A 248 -24.70 -18.95 -7.96
N LYS A 249 -25.89 -19.55 -8.07
CA LYS A 249 -27.18 -18.85 -7.99
C LYS A 249 -27.74 -18.70 -6.57
N GLN A 250 -27.14 -19.35 -5.60
CA GLN A 250 -27.57 -19.29 -4.19
C GLN A 250 -26.78 -18.23 -3.43
N HIS A 251 -27.41 -17.66 -2.41
CA HIS A 251 -26.75 -16.78 -1.47
C HIS A 251 -27.14 -17.12 -0.03
N PHE A 252 -26.20 -16.93 0.88
CA PHE A 252 -26.37 -17.08 2.30
C PHE A 252 -26.10 -15.74 2.97
N VAL A 253 -26.92 -15.36 3.93
CA VAL A 253 -26.73 -14.14 4.73
C VAL A 253 -26.41 -14.57 6.14
N ILE A 254 -25.23 -14.23 6.62
CA ILE A 254 -24.83 -14.43 8.01
C ILE A 254 -25.08 -13.12 8.73
N LYS A 255 -25.93 -13.17 9.75
CA LYS A 255 -26.29 -12.02 10.57
C LYS A 255 -25.35 -11.91 11.79
N PRO A 256 -25.27 -10.73 12.44
CA PRO A 256 -24.37 -10.52 13.57
C PRO A 256 -24.59 -11.43 14.79
N ASN A 257 -25.74 -12.08 14.88
CA ASN A 257 -26.12 -12.93 15.99
C ASN A 257 -26.17 -14.43 15.63
N ASP A 258 -25.77 -14.78 14.43
CA ASP A 258 -25.59 -16.15 13.97
C ASP A 258 -24.14 -16.58 14.24
#